data_9604cd6375039139a139f283c36ab6d7
#
_entry.id   9604cd6375039139a139f283c36ab6d7
#
_cell.length_a   1.000
_cell.length_b   1.000
_cell.length_c   1.000
_cell.angle_alpha   90.00
_cell.angle_beta   90.00
_cell.angle_gamma   90.00
#
_symmetry.space_group_name_H-M   'P 1'
#
loop_
_entity.id
_entity.type
_entity.pdbx_description
1 polymer ?
#
loop_
_entity_poly.entity_id
_entity_poly.type
_entity_poly.pdbx_seq_one_letter_code
_entity_poly.pdbx_strand_id
1 'polypeptide(L)'
;MIRRISSACPDEVRQMIISLAVTYGAFIVVFYGIYPIYVIAVAVLIAVGTGFMGHELMHRYVARRLGYIACYRMWPLGLVMLALTSVVKIPMGIAGAVHIGYRTRSSKPSQRDPALISAAGPLANVFFSLIFLVLYVYIWRSPVFYIPYAINAWLGLMNMIPVPPLDGFKVIHEREYGLWTITIVAAALLSIPYLQSII
;
A
#
# COMPACT_ATOMS: atom_id res chain seq x y z
N MET A 1 14.73 -22.22 9.52
CA MET A 1 14.74 -20.94 8.77
C MET A 1 13.81 -19.90 9.38
N ILE A 2 12.58 -20.22 9.79
CA ILE A 2 11.59 -19.31 10.39
C ILE A 2 12.06 -18.68 11.71
N ARG A 3 12.72 -19.42 12.63
CA ARG A 3 13.24 -18.88 13.90
C ARG A 3 14.28 -17.76 13.76
N ARG A 4 15.11 -17.75 12.71
CA ARG A 4 16.12 -16.68 12.49
C ARG A 4 15.52 -15.36 11.99
N ILE A 5 14.33 -15.41 11.38
CA ILE A 5 13.64 -14.20 10.89
C ILE A 5 12.93 -13.50 12.04
N SER A 6 12.38 -14.26 13.00
CA SER A 6 11.70 -13.73 14.19
C SER A 6 12.66 -12.92 15.09
N SER A 7 13.93 -13.32 15.20
CA SER A 7 14.93 -12.57 15.96
C SER A 7 15.42 -11.29 15.24
N ALA A 8 15.31 -11.23 13.90
CA ALA A 8 15.69 -10.06 13.13
C ALA A 8 14.59 -8.99 13.07
N CYS A 9 13.32 -9.38 13.30
CA CYS A 9 12.14 -8.53 13.20
C CYS A 9 11.30 -8.60 14.48
N PRO A 10 11.77 -8.09 15.62
CA PRO A 10 11.00 -8.12 16.86
C PRO A 10 9.73 -7.28 16.68
N ASP A 11 8.62 -7.76 17.25
CA ASP A 11 7.31 -7.08 17.27
C ASP A 11 6.69 -6.74 15.91
N GLU A 12 7.21 -7.27 14.79
CA GLU A 12 6.70 -7.00 13.45
C GLU A 12 5.19 -7.27 13.34
N VAL A 13 4.74 -8.42 13.81
CA VAL A 13 3.33 -8.83 13.75
C VAL A 13 2.44 -7.87 14.53
N ARG A 14 2.86 -7.50 15.74
CA ARG A 14 2.13 -6.52 16.58
C ARG A 14 2.03 -5.16 15.88
N GLN A 15 3.12 -4.67 15.30
CA GLN A 15 3.15 -3.41 14.58
C GLN A 15 2.25 -3.45 13.33
N MET A 16 2.25 -4.56 12.58
CA MET A 16 1.36 -4.75 11.44
C MET A 16 -0.12 -4.76 11.85
N ILE A 17 -0.47 -5.43 12.95
CA ILE A 17 -1.84 -5.47 13.47
C ILE A 17 -2.31 -4.07 13.87
N ILE A 18 -1.47 -3.31 14.59
CA ILE A 18 -1.80 -1.93 14.99
C ILE A 18 -2.01 -1.06 13.75
N SER A 19 -1.09 -1.12 12.78
CA SER A 19 -1.21 -0.35 11.54
C SER A 19 -2.45 -0.73 10.74
N LEU A 20 -2.75 -2.04 10.65
CA LEU A 20 -3.94 -2.54 9.98
C LEU A 20 -5.22 -2.01 10.65
N ALA A 21 -5.30 -2.06 11.99
CA ALA A 21 -6.45 -1.61 12.75
C ALA A 21 -6.69 -0.10 12.59
N VAL A 22 -5.64 0.71 12.68
CA VAL A 22 -5.74 2.18 12.49
C VAL A 22 -6.13 2.52 11.06
N THR A 23 -5.50 1.88 10.07
CA THR A 23 -5.83 2.09 8.65
C THR A 23 -7.26 1.67 8.33
N TYR A 24 -7.71 0.55 8.89
CA TYR A 24 -9.09 0.10 8.77
C TYR A 24 -10.07 1.12 9.35
N GLY A 25 -9.85 1.59 10.58
CA GLY A 25 -10.67 2.63 11.21
C GLY A 25 -10.69 3.94 10.42
N ALA A 26 -9.54 4.37 9.91
CA ALA A 26 -9.43 5.57 9.08
C ALA A 26 -10.31 5.48 7.82
N PHE A 27 -10.25 4.37 7.08
CA PHE A 27 -11.09 4.20 5.90
C PHE A 27 -12.57 3.96 6.21
N ILE A 28 -12.92 3.37 7.35
CA ILE A 28 -14.33 3.37 7.83
C ILE A 28 -14.84 4.80 7.95
N VAL A 29 -14.06 5.71 8.56
CA VAL A 29 -14.43 7.13 8.71
C VAL A 29 -14.59 7.81 7.35
N VAL A 30 -13.71 7.51 6.37
CA VAL A 30 -13.79 8.07 5.01
C VAL A 30 -15.13 7.74 4.34
N PHE A 31 -15.58 6.50 4.43
CA PHE A 31 -16.79 6.03 3.76
C PHE A 31 -18.07 6.13 4.63
N TYR A 32 -17.93 6.56 5.90
CA TYR A 32 -19.06 6.70 6.81
C TYR A 32 -20.11 7.66 6.26
N GLY A 33 -21.38 7.23 6.29
CA GLY A 33 -22.51 7.98 5.79
C GLY A 33 -22.83 7.81 4.31
N ILE A 34 -21.94 7.11 3.53
CA ILE A 34 -22.16 6.87 2.09
C ILE A 34 -22.94 5.56 1.87
N TYR A 35 -22.63 4.54 2.65
CA TYR A 35 -23.25 3.20 2.58
C TYR A 35 -23.60 2.69 3.97
N PRO A 36 -24.45 1.63 4.09
CA PRO A 36 -24.69 0.96 5.35
C PRO A 36 -23.40 0.47 6.01
N ILE A 37 -23.27 0.63 7.32
CA ILE A 37 -22.01 0.39 8.05
C ILE A 37 -21.48 -1.03 7.89
N TYR A 38 -22.34 -2.03 7.80
CA TYR A 38 -21.92 -3.43 7.59
C TYR A 38 -21.31 -3.65 6.20
N VAL A 39 -21.79 -2.93 5.17
CA VAL A 39 -21.23 -2.96 3.82
C VAL A 39 -19.84 -2.32 3.81
N ILE A 40 -19.73 -1.14 4.45
CA ILE A 40 -18.45 -0.43 4.59
C ILE A 40 -17.44 -1.31 5.33
N ALA A 41 -17.84 -1.93 6.45
CA ALA A 41 -16.97 -2.74 7.26
C ALA A 41 -16.35 -3.91 6.47
N VAL A 42 -17.16 -4.64 5.70
CA VAL A 42 -16.66 -5.74 4.86
C VAL A 42 -15.80 -5.22 3.72
N ALA A 43 -16.25 -4.20 3.00
CA ALA A 43 -15.54 -3.65 1.85
C ALA A 43 -14.18 -3.05 2.25
N VAL A 44 -14.13 -2.28 3.34
CA VAL A 44 -12.89 -1.70 3.86
C VAL A 44 -11.94 -2.78 4.40
N LEU A 45 -12.46 -3.86 5.02
CA LEU A 45 -11.61 -4.96 5.46
C LEU A 45 -10.88 -5.60 4.26
N ILE A 46 -11.60 -5.87 3.18
CA ILE A 46 -11.02 -6.40 1.92
C ILE A 46 -10.02 -5.37 1.35
N ALA A 47 -10.41 -4.10 1.31
CA ALA A 47 -9.58 -3.03 0.75
C ALA A 47 -8.26 -2.84 1.49
N VAL A 48 -8.29 -2.82 2.83
CA VAL A 48 -7.08 -2.63 3.66
C VAL A 48 -6.23 -3.90 3.67
N GLY A 49 -6.87 -5.08 3.64
CA GLY A 49 -6.18 -6.36 3.48
C GLY A 49 -5.40 -6.45 2.16
N THR A 50 -5.97 -6.02 1.06
CA THR A 50 -5.30 -6.01 -0.26
C THR A 50 -4.42 -4.77 -0.45
N GLY A 51 -4.95 -3.60 -0.12
CA GLY A 51 -4.30 -2.31 -0.38
C GLY A 51 -3.11 -2.03 0.55
N PHE A 52 -3.30 -2.13 1.86
CA PHE A 52 -2.23 -1.90 2.82
C PHE A 52 -1.39 -3.17 3.04
N MET A 53 -2.01 -4.26 3.49
CA MET A 53 -1.27 -5.48 3.80
C MET A 53 -0.62 -6.09 2.55
N GLY A 54 -1.36 -6.17 1.44
CA GLY A 54 -0.84 -6.67 0.16
C GLY A 54 0.34 -5.85 -0.36
N HIS A 55 0.28 -4.52 -0.24
CA HIS A 55 1.34 -3.59 -0.58
C HIS A 55 2.63 -3.89 0.23
N GLU A 56 2.55 -3.90 1.55
CA GLU A 56 3.70 -4.15 2.43
C GLU A 56 4.28 -5.56 2.25
N LEU A 57 3.41 -6.56 2.06
CA LEU A 57 3.85 -7.93 1.80
C LEU A 57 4.57 -8.06 0.47
N MET A 58 4.20 -7.27 -0.56
CA MET A 58 4.88 -7.29 -1.85
C MET A 58 6.28 -6.67 -1.78
N HIS A 59 6.46 -5.54 -1.09
CA HIS A 59 7.81 -5.02 -0.78
C HIS A 59 8.68 -6.07 -0.12
N ARG A 60 8.13 -6.70 0.93
CA ARG A 60 8.82 -7.75 1.69
C ARG A 60 9.14 -8.98 0.84
N TYR A 61 8.21 -9.41 0.00
CA TYR A 61 8.39 -10.56 -0.88
C TYR A 61 9.52 -10.32 -1.88
N VAL A 62 9.49 -9.18 -2.59
CA VAL A 62 10.52 -8.84 -3.59
C VAL A 62 11.88 -8.66 -2.92
N ALA A 63 11.95 -7.94 -1.79
CA ALA A 63 13.20 -7.79 -1.04
C ALA A 63 13.81 -9.14 -0.64
N ARG A 64 12.98 -10.07 -0.14
CA ARG A 64 13.46 -11.42 0.25
C ARG A 64 13.87 -12.27 -0.95
N ARG A 65 13.19 -12.14 -2.09
CA ARG A 65 13.60 -12.81 -3.33
C ARG A 65 14.95 -12.32 -3.84
N LEU A 66 15.26 -11.05 -3.64
CA LEU A 66 16.54 -10.44 -3.99
C LEU A 66 17.63 -10.71 -2.90
N GLY A 67 17.31 -11.45 -1.84
CA GLY A 67 18.28 -11.89 -0.82
C GLY A 67 18.42 -10.95 0.38
N TYR A 68 17.55 -9.96 0.52
CA TYR A 68 17.57 -9.03 1.65
C TYR A 68 16.78 -9.57 2.86
N ILE A 69 17.13 -9.09 4.06
CA ILE A 69 16.26 -9.18 5.23
C ILE A 69 15.27 -8.02 5.16
N ALA A 70 13.99 -8.31 5.25
CA ALA A 70 12.93 -7.30 5.16
C ALA A 70 11.96 -7.45 6.33
N CYS A 71 11.78 -6.37 7.10
CA CYS A 71 10.93 -6.28 8.28
C CYS A 71 10.03 -5.05 8.19
N TYR A 72 8.74 -5.23 8.48
CA TYR A 72 7.82 -4.10 8.59
C TYR A 72 8.05 -3.35 9.90
N ARG A 73 8.00 -2.01 9.84
CA ARG A 73 7.97 -1.13 11.01
C ARG A 73 6.88 -0.08 10.85
N MET A 74 5.99 0.02 11.83
CA MET A 74 4.98 1.08 11.85
C MET A 74 5.61 2.46 12.06
N TRP A 75 4.96 3.47 11.51
CA TRP A 75 5.31 4.86 11.74
C TRP A 75 4.19 5.56 12.53
N PRO A 76 4.35 5.71 13.87
CA PRO A 76 3.28 6.22 14.73
C PRO A 76 2.73 7.58 14.30
N LEU A 77 3.61 8.53 13.93
CA LEU A 77 3.19 9.85 13.47
C LEU A 77 2.38 9.77 12.17
N GLY A 78 2.79 8.91 11.23
CA GLY A 78 2.06 8.69 9.98
C GLY A 78 0.67 8.09 10.21
N LEU A 79 0.53 7.19 11.20
CA LEU A 79 -0.77 6.63 11.61
C LEU A 79 -1.68 7.71 12.24
N VAL A 80 -1.13 8.58 13.07
CA VAL A 80 -1.88 9.72 13.62
C VAL A 80 -2.35 10.66 12.52
N MET A 81 -1.46 11.01 11.56
CA MET A 81 -1.83 11.84 10.42
C MET A 81 -2.92 11.18 9.57
N LEU A 82 -2.81 9.88 9.29
CA LEU A 82 -3.82 9.12 8.56
C LEU A 82 -5.19 9.19 9.28
N ALA A 83 -5.22 8.97 10.59
CA ALA A 83 -6.45 9.03 11.38
C ALA A 83 -7.07 10.44 11.37
N LEU A 84 -6.27 11.49 11.55
CA LEU A 84 -6.75 12.87 11.56
C LEU A 84 -7.28 13.33 10.18
N THR A 85 -6.54 13.02 9.11
CA THR A 85 -6.91 13.43 7.74
C THR A 85 -8.10 12.65 7.20
N SER A 86 -8.36 11.44 7.72
CA SER A 86 -9.55 10.67 7.34
C SER A 86 -10.87 11.34 7.78
N VAL A 87 -10.84 12.17 8.84
CA VAL A 87 -12.02 12.94 9.29
C VAL A 87 -12.49 13.94 8.22
N VAL A 88 -11.55 14.54 7.49
CA VAL A 88 -11.87 15.43 6.36
C VAL A 88 -12.01 14.67 5.02
N LYS A 89 -12.14 13.34 5.07
CA LYS A 89 -12.35 12.43 3.92
C LYS A 89 -11.16 12.36 2.94
N ILE A 90 -9.99 12.85 3.32
CA ILE A 90 -8.75 12.81 2.52
C ILE A 90 -7.69 12.04 3.31
N PRO A 91 -7.68 10.70 3.25
CA PRO A 91 -6.79 9.87 4.06
C PRO A 91 -5.33 10.02 3.58
N MET A 92 -4.56 10.85 4.28
CA MET A 92 -3.14 11.09 4.00
C MET A 92 -2.29 10.67 5.19
N GLY A 93 -1.44 9.68 5.00
CA GLY A 93 -0.53 9.20 6.03
C GLY A 93 0.13 7.91 5.61
N ILE A 94 1.29 7.64 6.21
CA ILE A 94 2.06 6.42 5.96
C ILE A 94 1.97 5.57 7.23
N ALA A 95 1.32 4.41 7.12
CA ALA A 95 1.12 3.51 8.26
C ALA A 95 2.43 2.91 8.79
N GLY A 96 3.39 2.75 7.91
CA GLY A 96 4.72 2.21 8.20
C GLY A 96 5.48 1.93 6.90
N ALA A 97 6.59 1.22 7.01
CA ALA A 97 7.38 0.83 5.85
C ALA A 97 8.15 -0.47 6.09
N VAL A 98 8.48 -1.17 5.03
CA VAL A 98 9.40 -2.30 5.07
C VAL A 98 10.84 -1.79 5.11
N HIS A 99 11.51 -2.05 6.22
CA HIS A 99 12.95 -1.78 6.39
C HIS A 99 13.77 -2.94 5.84
N ILE A 100 14.78 -2.60 5.04
CA ILE A 100 15.60 -3.56 4.32
C ILE A 100 17.01 -3.56 4.90
N GLY A 101 17.51 -4.75 5.26
CA GLY A 101 18.87 -4.99 5.72
C GLY A 101 19.55 -6.03 4.86
N TYR A 102 20.88 -5.98 4.77
CA TYR A 102 21.67 -6.96 4.02
C TYR A 102 21.72 -8.31 4.77
N ARG A 103 21.50 -9.40 4.04
CA ARG A 103 21.52 -10.76 4.60
C ARG A 103 22.93 -11.31 4.81
N THR A 104 23.86 -10.94 3.95
CA THR A 104 25.29 -11.37 4.00
C THR A 104 26.17 -10.33 3.32
N ARG A 105 27.42 -10.20 3.80
CA ARG A 105 28.47 -9.37 3.19
C ARG A 105 28.82 -9.76 1.73
N SER A 106 28.35 -10.92 1.26
CA SER A 106 28.71 -11.51 -0.05
C SER A 106 27.76 -11.12 -1.20
N SER A 107 26.53 -10.65 -0.92
CA SER A 107 25.62 -10.21 -1.98
C SER A 107 25.87 -8.73 -2.28
N LYS A 108 26.53 -8.45 -3.41
CA LYS A 108 26.58 -7.08 -3.94
C LYS A 108 25.16 -6.68 -4.37
N PRO A 109 24.57 -5.65 -3.77
CA PRO A 109 23.26 -5.18 -4.23
C PRO A 109 23.36 -4.67 -5.66
N SER A 110 22.35 -4.95 -6.47
CA SER A 110 22.20 -4.28 -7.76
C SER A 110 21.71 -2.85 -7.48
N GLN A 111 22.13 -1.87 -8.30
CA GLN A 111 21.62 -0.51 -8.22
C GLN A 111 20.09 -0.44 -8.46
N ARG A 112 19.53 -1.46 -9.14
CA ARG A 112 18.09 -1.54 -9.41
C ARG A 112 17.26 -2.14 -8.28
N ASP A 113 17.89 -2.85 -7.33
CA ASP A 113 17.16 -3.56 -6.27
C ASP A 113 16.27 -2.64 -5.45
N PRO A 114 16.72 -1.44 -4.98
CA PRO A 114 15.87 -0.54 -4.21
C PRO A 114 14.65 -0.05 -5.00
N ALA A 115 14.81 0.23 -6.31
CA ALA A 115 13.71 0.64 -7.16
C ALA A 115 12.69 -0.47 -7.36
N LEU A 116 13.13 -1.70 -7.65
CA LEU A 116 12.26 -2.86 -7.81
C LEU A 116 11.47 -3.16 -6.54
N ILE A 117 12.14 -3.11 -5.39
CA ILE A 117 11.50 -3.32 -4.10
C ILE A 117 10.46 -2.21 -3.85
N SER A 118 10.83 -0.95 -4.10
CA SER A 118 9.93 0.18 -3.85
C SER A 118 8.75 0.23 -4.82
N ALA A 119 8.90 -0.21 -6.06
CA ALA A 119 7.77 -0.29 -6.99
C ALA A 119 6.82 -1.46 -6.71
N ALA A 120 7.26 -2.49 -5.98
CA ALA A 120 6.49 -3.72 -5.78
C ALA A 120 5.15 -3.49 -5.05
N GLY A 121 5.13 -2.63 -4.04
CA GLY A 121 3.90 -2.26 -3.32
C GLY A 121 2.88 -1.53 -4.19
N PRO A 122 3.26 -0.39 -4.80
CA PRO A 122 2.38 0.32 -5.73
C PRO A 122 1.89 -0.53 -6.90
N LEU A 123 2.73 -1.40 -7.46
CA LEU A 123 2.32 -2.36 -8.51
C LEU A 123 1.28 -3.36 -8.01
N ALA A 124 1.40 -3.84 -6.76
CA ALA A 124 0.37 -4.68 -6.16
C ALA A 124 -0.96 -3.93 -6.03
N ASN A 125 -0.93 -2.66 -5.64
CA ASN A 125 -2.12 -1.82 -5.57
C ASN A 125 -2.77 -1.64 -6.96
N VAL A 126 -1.98 -1.36 -8.00
CA VAL A 126 -2.48 -1.29 -9.39
C VAL A 126 -3.14 -2.60 -9.80
N PHE A 127 -2.51 -3.73 -9.50
CA PHE A 127 -3.03 -5.06 -9.81
C PHE A 127 -4.36 -5.35 -9.09
N PHE A 128 -4.43 -5.13 -7.78
CA PHE A 128 -5.66 -5.34 -7.01
C PHE A 128 -6.75 -4.35 -7.44
N SER A 129 -6.42 -3.09 -7.69
CA SER A 129 -7.36 -2.11 -8.21
C SER A 129 -7.99 -2.58 -9.52
N LEU A 130 -7.18 -3.06 -10.46
CA LEU A 130 -7.68 -3.59 -11.72
C LEU A 130 -8.62 -4.79 -11.53
N ILE A 131 -8.26 -5.74 -10.65
CA ILE A 131 -9.12 -6.89 -10.34
C ILE A 131 -10.47 -6.41 -9.82
N PHE A 132 -10.49 -5.53 -8.81
CA PHE A 132 -11.73 -5.05 -8.22
C PHE A 132 -12.55 -4.19 -9.19
N LEU A 133 -11.90 -3.42 -10.09
CA LEU A 133 -12.59 -2.71 -11.15
C LEU A 133 -13.31 -3.68 -12.11
N VAL A 134 -12.63 -4.75 -12.53
CA VAL A 134 -13.23 -5.78 -13.40
C VAL A 134 -14.41 -6.45 -12.68
N LEU A 135 -14.26 -6.83 -11.41
CA LEU A 135 -15.35 -7.40 -10.62
C LEU A 135 -16.52 -6.43 -10.47
N TYR A 136 -16.25 -5.15 -10.24
CA TYR A 136 -17.27 -4.12 -10.14
C TYR A 136 -18.04 -3.91 -11.46
N VAL A 137 -17.34 -3.87 -12.58
CA VAL A 137 -17.96 -3.57 -13.89
C VAL A 137 -18.71 -4.77 -14.46
N TYR A 138 -18.11 -5.98 -14.39
CA TYR A 138 -18.59 -7.15 -15.11
C TYR A 138 -19.32 -8.18 -14.26
N ILE A 139 -19.11 -8.20 -12.93
CA ILE A 139 -19.75 -9.20 -12.06
C ILE A 139 -20.90 -8.58 -11.28
N TRP A 140 -20.63 -7.52 -10.51
CA TRP A 140 -21.65 -6.87 -9.69
C TRP A 140 -21.22 -5.46 -9.30
N ARG A 141 -22.03 -4.46 -9.65
CA ARG A 141 -21.84 -3.04 -9.26
C ARG A 141 -22.18 -2.82 -7.78
N SER A 142 -21.31 -3.35 -6.90
CA SER A 142 -21.49 -3.31 -5.45
C SER A 142 -20.37 -2.48 -4.79
N PRO A 143 -20.67 -1.76 -3.69
CA PRO A 143 -19.65 -1.11 -2.87
C PRO A 143 -18.56 -2.05 -2.36
N VAL A 144 -18.88 -3.36 -2.21
CA VAL A 144 -17.92 -4.39 -1.81
C VAL A 144 -16.77 -4.55 -2.80
N PHE A 145 -16.97 -4.22 -4.07
CA PHE A 145 -15.91 -4.20 -5.09
C PHE A 145 -15.41 -2.78 -5.39
N TYR A 146 -16.32 -1.79 -5.34
CA TYR A 146 -15.94 -0.39 -5.60
C TYR A 146 -14.97 0.17 -4.57
N ILE A 147 -15.21 -0.05 -3.27
CA ILE A 147 -14.36 0.49 -2.19
C ILE A 147 -12.94 -0.11 -2.25
N PRO A 148 -12.73 -1.45 -2.38
CA PRO A 148 -11.39 -1.99 -2.59
C PRO A 148 -10.71 -1.49 -3.86
N TYR A 149 -11.45 -1.34 -4.97
CA TYR A 149 -10.93 -0.73 -6.18
C TYR A 149 -10.38 0.67 -5.91
N ALA A 150 -11.22 1.56 -5.32
CA ALA A 150 -10.88 2.95 -5.08
C ALA A 150 -9.70 3.12 -4.10
N ILE A 151 -9.69 2.36 -2.99
CA ILE A 151 -8.61 2.42 -2.00
C ILE A 151 -7.28 1.94 -2.60
N ASN A 152 -7.29 0.83 -3.37
CA ASN A 152 -6.07 0.35 -4.01
C ASN A 152 -5.55 1.35 -5.06
N ALA A 153 -6.42 1.93 -5.89
CA ALA A 153 -6.04 2.96 -6.85
C ALA A 153 -5.41 4.17 -6.15
N TRP A 154 -6.05 4.67 -5.09
CA TRP A 154 -5.57 5.78 -4.29
C TRP A 154 -4.21 5.50 -3.64
N LEU A 155 -4.05 4.35 -2.98
CA LEU A 155 -2.79 3.98 -2.34
C LEU A 155 -1.66 3.81 -3.36
N GLY A 156 -1.94 3.21 -4.52
CA GLY A 156 -0.97 3.10 -5.61
C GLY A 156 -0.52 4.46 -6.13
N LEU A 157 -1.46 5.38 -6.36
CA LEU A 157 -1.16 6.73 -6.84
C LEU A 157 -0.37 7.53 -5.79
N MET A 158 -0.84 7.57 -4.55
CA MET A 158 -0.19 8.32 -3.47
C MET A 158 1.24 7.85 -3.24
N ASN A 159 1.48 6.54 -3.22
CA ASN A 159 2.83 6.02 -2.99
C ASN A 159 3.79 6.28 -4.17
N MET A 160 3.29 6.56 -5.38
CA MET A 160 4.13 6.89 -6.54
C MET A 160 4.45 8.39 -6.67
N ILE A 161 3.93 9.25 -5.79
CA ILE A 161 4.35 10.65 -5.73
C ILE A 161 5.84 10.73 -5.38
N PRO A 162 6.64 11.56 -6.11
CA PRO A 162 8.09 11.59 -5.94
C PRO A 162 8.53 12.48 -4.75
N VAL A 163 7.96 12.24 -3.57
CA VAL A 163 8.24 12.97 -2.33
C VAL A 163 8.66 12.00 -1.23
N PRO A 164 9.77 12.25 -0.51
CA PRO A 164 10.14 11.43 0.64
C PRO A 164 9.03 11.41 1.71
N PRO A 165 8.78 10.29 2.36
CA PRO A 165 9.43 8.99 2.28
C PRO A 165 8.71 7.97 1.36
N LEU A 166 7.85 8.43 0.42
CA LEU A 166 7.03 7.60 -0.46
C LEU A 166 7.90 6.75 -1.43
N ASP A 167 7.32 5.67 -1.94
CA ASP A 167 8.05 4.73 -2.80
C ASP A 167 8.44 5.33 -4.14
N GLY A 168 7.61 6.19 -4.72
CA GLY A 168 7.90 6.89 -5.96
C GLY A 168 9.19 7.71 -5.90
N PHE A 169 9.49 8.33 -4.75
CA PHE A 169 10.76 9.02 -4.54
C PHE A 169 11.95 8.06 -4.66
N LYS A 170 11.88 6.88 -4.03
CA LYS A 170 12.94 5.88 -4.09
C LYS A 170 13.16 5.34 -5.50
N VAL A 171 12.07 5.11 -6.26
CA VAL A 171 12.16 4.64 -7.65
C VAL A 171 12.84 5.67 -8.55
N ILE A 172 12.48 6.96 -8.43
CA ILE A 172 13.13 8.05 -9.18
C ILE A 172 14.58 8.24 -8.75
N HIS A 173 14.88 8.16 -7.46
CA HIS A 173 16.24 8.32 -6.93
C HIS A 173 17.21 7.33 -7.54
N GLU A 174 16.76 6.09 -7.80
CA GLU A 174 17.53 5.05 -8.48
C GLU A 174 17.48 5.17 -10.01
N ARG A 175 16.94 6.26 -10.56
CA ARG A 175 16.85 6.60 -12.00
C ARG A 175 16.05 5.60 -12.84
N GLU A 176 15.17 4.82 -12.22
CA GLU A 176 14.25 3.90 -12.91
C GLU A 176 12.97 4.64 -13.38
N TYR A 177 13.16 5.70 -14.19
CA TYR A 177 12.09 6.58 -14.66
C TYR A 177 11.00 5.85 -15.44
N GLY A 178 11.36 4.83 -16.26
CA GLY A 178 10.40 4.03 -17.01
C GLY A 178 9.46 3.26 -16.09
N LEU A 179 10.00 2.60 -15.07
CA LEU A 179 9.22 1.88 -14.06
C LEU A 179 8.31 2.83 -13.28
N TRP A 180 8.84 4.00 -12.89
CA TRP A 180 8.06 5.03 -12.20
C TRP A 180 6.91 5.53 -13.07
N THR A 181 7.20 5.92 -14.33
CA THR A 181 6.19 6.47 -15.25
C THR A 181 5.07 5.48 -15.53
N ILE A 182 5.38 4.22 -15.82
CA ILE A 182 4.37 3.19 -16.08
C ILE A 182 3.48 3.01 -14.84
N THR A 183 4.07 2.91 -13.66
CA THR A 183 3.33 2.65 -12.43
C THR A 183 2.43 3.83 -12.05
N ILE A 184 2.94 5.08 -12.10
CA ILE A 184 2.15 6.25 -11.73
C ILE A 184 1.04 6.53 -12.74
N VAL A 185 1.30 6.36 -14.04
CA VAL A 185 0.26 6.53 -15.07
C VAL A 185 -0.83 5.49 -14.90
N ALA A 186 -0.49 4.21 -14.69
CA ALA A 186 -1.48 3.17 -14.44
C ALA A 186 -2.33 3.47 -13.18
N ALA A 187 -1.69 3.85 -12.08
CA ALA A 187 -2.38 4.22 -10.85
C ALA A 187 -3.26 5.47 -11.03
N ALA A 188 -2.79 6.49 -11.76
CA ALA A 188 -3.54 7.69 -12.04
C ALA A 188 -4.80 7.41 -12.87
N LEU A 189 -4.66 6.64 -13.97
CA LEU A 189 -5.80 6.25 -14.80
C LEU A 189 -6.86 5.48 -14.02
N LEU A 190 -6.44 4.56 -13.15
CA LEU A 190 -7.36 3.83 -12.26
C LEU A 190 -8.00 4.74 -11.20
N SER A 191 -7.38 5.86 -10.83
CA SER A 191 -7.92 6.78 -9.82
C SER A 191 -8.94 7.76 -10.38
N ILE A 192 -8.99 8.01 -11.70
CA ILE A 192 -9.89 8.99 -12.33
C ILE A 192 -11.37 8.77 -11.97
N PRO A 193 -11.96 7.57 -12.09
CA PRO A 193 -13.37 7.37 -11.76
C PRO A 193 -13.69 7.61 -10.27
N TYR A 194 -12.73 7.31 -9.39
CA TYR A 194 -12.87 7.61 -7.96
C TYR A 194 -12.84 9.12 -7.69
N LEU A 195 -11.90 9.85 -8.29
CA LEU A 195 -11.78 11.29 -8.12
C LEU A 195 -13.02 12.02 -8.65
N GLN A 196 -13.58 11.58 -9.78
CA GLN A 196 -14.83 12.13 -10.33
C GLN A 196 -16.06 11.90 -9.44
N SER A 197 -16.04 10.88 -8.59
CA SER A 197 -17.15 10.62 -7.65
C SER A 197 -17.09 11.46 -6.37
N ILE A 198 -16.01 12.19 -6.13
CA ILE A 198 -15.81 13.07 -4.96
C ILE A 198 -16.10 14.53 -5.29
N ILE A 199 -15.96 14.92 -6.56
CA ILE A 199 -16.25 16.26 -7.09
C ILE A 199 -17.72 16.34 -7.50
#